data_a7d11b55c001cf43cca470b4a2a892c0
#
_entry.id   a7d11b55c001cf43cca470b4a2a892c0
#
_cell.length_a   1.000
_cell.length_b   1.000
_cell.length_c   1.000
_cell.angle_alpha   90.00
_cell.angle_beta   90.00
_cell.angle_gamma   90.00
#
_symmetry.space_group_name_H-M   'P 1'
#
loop_
_entity.id
_entity.type
_entity.pdbx_description
1 polymer ?
#
loop_
_entity_poly.entity_id
_entity_poly.type
_entity_poly.pdbx_seq_one_letter_code
_entity_poly.pdbx_strand_id
1 'polypeptide(L)'
;MNQKGKILVVDDDRLVLATLTHGLSQAGYEVIDADNGDDAILLAREHKPELALLDIRMEGKSGFDVAAYLREYCQIPFMFLSAFADEATIKQVKALGALTYLVKPLDIQQIVPAVEAAFANRPNQQPANASLASALAPVAELDPLTDTIALAVGIVMHRYSLNRRQALERLQQQAKQEGSSVAALGERLINAQEVLAGLGSI
;
A
#
# COMPACT_ATOMS: atom_id res chain seq x y z
N MET A 1 -19.21 25.26 -5.51
CA MET A 1 -18.01 24.62 -4.96
C MET A 1 -17.63 23.51 -5.93
N ASN A 2 -16.41 23.51 -6.48
CA ASN A 2 -15.97 22.45 -7.39
C ASN A 2 -15.78 21.17 -6.56
N GLN A 3 -16.65 20.17 -6.77
CA GLN A 3 -16.45 18.83 -6.19
C GLN A 3 -15.22 18.20 -6.84
N LYS A 4 -14.28 17.73 -6.02
CA LYS A 4 -13.05 17.09 -6.50
C LYS A 4 -13.27 15.69 -7.09
N GLY A 5 -14.39 15.06 -6.75
CA GLY A 5 -14.77 13.72 -7.19
C GLY A 5 -15.66 13.00 -6.18
N LYS A 6 -16.15 11.83 -6.54
CA LYS A 6 -17.09 11.02 -5.75
C LYS A 6 -16.38 9.75 -5.25
N ILE A 7 -16.45 9.49 -3.96
CA ILE A 7 -15.76 8.39 -3.28
C ILE A 7 -16.78 7.51 -2.55
N LEU A 8 -16.68 6.21 -2.73
CA LEU A 8 -17.37 5.22 -1.91
C LEU A 8 -16.45 4.80 -0.76
N VAL A 9 -16.91 4.89 0.46
CA VAL A 9 -16.21 4.42 1.67
C VAL A 9 -16.99 3.26 2.27
N VAL A 10 -16.31 2.15 2.52
CA VAL A 10 -16.93 0.92 3.03
C VAL A 10 -16.18 0.43 4.25
N ASP A 11 -16.83 0.38 5.39
CA ASP A 11 -16.25 -0.07 6.67
C ASP A 11 -17.40 -0.43 7.60
N ASP A 12 -17.35 -1.58 8.29
CA ASP A 12 -18.39 -2.00 9.23
C ASP A 12 -18.29 -1.30 10.60
N ASP A 13 -17.16 -0.64 10.87
CA ASP A 13 -17.01 0.25 12.02
C ASP A 13 -17.56 1.65 11.71
N ARG A 14 -18.72 1.96 12.28
CA ARG A 14 -19.41 3.25 12.09
C ARG A 14 -18.58 4.46 12.51
N LEU A 15 -17.66 4.30 13.47
CA LEU A 15 -16.80 5.40 13.91
C LEU A 15 -15.74 5.70 12.86
N VAL A 16 -15.14 4.66 12.29
CA VAL A 16 -14.20 4.77 11.18
C VAL A 16 -14.90 5.39 9.97
N LEU A 17 -16.09 4.86 9.63
CA LEU A 17 -16.90 5.35 8.52
C LEU A 17 -17.23 6.85 8.65
N ALA A 18 -17.72 7.27 9.82
CA ALA A 18 -18.02 8.68 10.09
C ALA A 18 -16.78 9.59 10.01
N THR A 19 -15.65 9.10 10.55
CA THR A 19 -14.39 9.85 10.53
C THR A 19 -13.88 10.06 9.09
N LEU A 20 -13.91 9.01 8.27
CA LEU A 20 -13.49 9.07 6.88
C LEU A 20 -14.41 9.96 6.05
N THR A 21 -15.73 9.77 6.20
CA THR A 21 -16.76 10.56 5.51
C THR A 21 -16.60 12.04 5.81
N HIS A 22 -16.45 12.38 7.10
CA HIS A 22 -16.26 13.77 7.51
C HIS A 22 -14.96 14.36 6.95
N GLY A 23 -13.84 13.67 7.09
CA GLY A 23 -12.52 14.18 6.65
C GLY A 23 -12.43 14.34 5.13
N LEU A 24 -12.94 13.37 4.36
CA LEU A 24 -12.95 13.45 2.90
C LEU A 24 -13.92 14.52 2.39
N SER A 25 -15.08 14.69 3.04
CA SER A 25 -16.02 15.76 2.69
C SER A 25 -15.42 17.14 2.95
N GLN A 26 -14.68 17.32 4.06
CA GLN A 26 -13.95 18.57 4.31
C GLN A 26 -12.85 18.83 3.27
N ALA A 27 -12.24 17.77 2.72
CA ALA A 27 -11.26 17.88 1.65
C ALA A 27 -11.89 18.20 0.27
N GLY A 28 -13.23 18.25 0.18
CA GLY A 28 -13.98 18.66 -1.03
C GLY A 28 -14.46 17.50 -1.90
N TYR A 29 -14.48 16.27 -1.37
CA TYR A 29 -15.03 15.10 -2.07
C TYR A 29 -16.50 14.88 -1.72
N GLU A 30 -17.29 14.36 -2.67
CA GLU A 30 -18.59 13.77 -2.40
C GLU A 30 -18.37 12.36 -1.88
N VAL A 31 -18.86 12.06 -0.67
CA VAL A 31 -18.67 10.75 -0.05
C VAL A 31 -19.99 10.01 0.04
N ILE A 32 -19.96 8.76 -0.41
CA ILE A 32 -21.03 7.77 -0.23
C ILE A 32 -20.46 6.75 0.75
N ASP A 33 -21.19 6.41 1.79
CA ASP A 33 -20.78 5.46 2.79
C ASP A 33 -21.68 4.21 2.81
N ALA A 34 -21.06 3.07 3.06
CA ALA A 34 -21.71 1.77 3.26
C ALA A 34 -21.08 1.04 4.44
N ASP A 35 -21.91 0.43 5.28
CA ASP A 35 -21.46 -0.33 6.45
C ASP A 35 -21.39 -1.85 6.22
N ASN A 36 -21.61 -2.29 4.98
CA ASN A 36 -21.51 -3.68 4.57
C ASN A 36 -21.24 -3.82 3.06
N GLY A 37 -20.80 -5.02 2.65
CA GLY A 37 -20.40 -5.26 1.27
C GLY A 37 -21.55 -5.33 0.26
N ASP A 38 -22.76 -5.71 0.68
CA ASP A 38 -23.93 -5.78 -0.22
C ASP A 38 -24.41 -4.38 -0.59
N ASP A 39 -24.54 -3.50 0.39
CA ASP A 39 -24.89 -2.09 0.18
C ASP A 39 -23.80 -1.36 -0.61
N ALA A 40 -22.52 -1.67 -0.33
CA ALA A 40 -21.41 -1.12 -1.09
C ALA A 40 -21.54 -1.40 -2.59
N ILE A 41 -21.88 -2.63 -2.98
CA ILE A 41 -22.09 -3.00 -4.38
C ILE A 41 -23.30 -2.27 -4.98
N LEU A 42 -24.39 -2.18 -4.22
CA LEU A 42 -25.60 -1.49 -4.67
C LEU A 42 -25.33 -0.01 -4.95
N LEU A 43 -24.73 0.67 -3.95
CA LEU A 43 -24.40 2.10 -4.03
C LEU A 43 -23.36 2.39 -5.11
N ALA A 44 -22.38 1.49 -5.31
CA ALA A 44 -21.42 1.62 -6.39
C ALA A 44 -22.08 1.63 -7.78
N ARG A 45 -23.10 0.78 -7.99
CA ARG A 45 -23.84 0.72 -9.25
C ARG A 45 -24.72 1.94 -9.47
N GLU A 46 -25.39 2.39 -8.40
CA GLU A 46 -26.33 3.52 -8.46
C GLU A 46 -25.59 4.85 -8.65
N HIS A 47 -24.59 5.10 -7.83
CA HIS A 47 -23.92 6.40 -7.76
C HIS A 47 -22.65 6.50 -8.59
N LYS A 48 -22.10 5.38 -9.08
CA LYS A 48 -20.88 5.30 -9.91
C LYS A 48 -19.75 6.15 -9.35
N PRO A 49 -19.28 5.87 -8.14
CA PRO A 49 -18.16 6.59 -7.55
C PRO A 49 -16.92 6.43 -8.41
N GLU A 50 -16.02 7.38 -8.27
CA GLU A 50 -14.80 7.42 -9.06
C GLU A 50 -13.62 6.73 -8.37
N LEU A 51 -13.76 6.46 -7.07
CA LEU A 51 -12.81 5.72 -6.24
C LEU A 51 -13.58 5.02 -5.11
N ALA A 52 -13.13 3.84 -4.69
CA ALA A 52 -13.63 3.17 -3.52
C ALA A 52 -12.53 2.94 -2.47
N LEU A 53 -12.84 3.20 -1.20
CA LEU A 53 -12.04 2.83 -0.04
C LEU A 53 -12.75 1.67 0.66
N LEU A 54 -12.09 0.52 0.75
CA LEU A 54 -12.71 -0.74 1.18
C LEU A 54 -12.00 -1.29 2.41
N ASP A 55 -12.69 -1.43 3.53
CA ASP A 55 -12.16 -2.26 4.60
C ASP A 55 -12.09 -3.72 4.14
N ILE A 56 -10.99 -4.39 4.50
CA ILE A 56 -10.78 -5.79 4.11
C ILE A 56 -11.69 -6.72 4.91
N ARG A 57 -11.87 -6.44 6.21
CA ARG A 57 -12.58 -7.32 7.13
C ARG A 57 -13.91 -6.73 7.52
N MET A 58 -14.97 -7.24 6.93
CA MET A 58 -16.35 -6.89 7.24
C MET A 58 -17.18 -8.16 7.44
N GLU A 59 -18.26 -8.07 8.19
CA GLU A 59 -19.22 -9.17 8.28
C GLU A 59 -19.91 -9.43 6.94
N GLY A 60 -20.08 -10.69 6.56
CA GLY A 60 -20.70 -11.10 5.29
C GLY A 60 -19.71 -11.05 4.13
N LYS A 61 -19.94 -10.16 3.16
CA LYS A 61 -19.00 -9.96 2.04
C LYS A 61 -17.79 -9.16 2.49
N SER A 62 -16.62 -9.73 2.28
CA SER A 62 -15.35 -9.05 2.56
C SER A 62 -15.06 -7.91 1.57
N GLY A 63 -14.17 -6.99 1.94
CA GLY A 63 -13.70 -5.97 1.00
C GLY A 63 -13.07 -6.55 -0.26
N PHE A 64 -12.51 -7.76 -0.21
CA PHE A 64 -11.99 -8.44 -1.40
C PHE A 64 -13.11 -8.85 -2.37
N ASP A 65 -14.26 -9.30 -1.86
CA ASP A 65 -15.42 -9.66 -2.69
C ASP A 65 -15.99 -8.42 -3.37
N VAL A 66 -16.10 -7.32 -2.62
CA VAL A 66 -16.52 -6.02 -3.17
C VAL A 66 -15.56 -5.54 -4.23
N ALA A 67 -14.24 -5.58 -3.96
CA ALA A 67 -13.20 -5.17 -4.91
C ALA A 67 -13.23 -5.96 -6.21
N ALA A 68 -13.39 -7.30 -6.11
CA ALA A 68 -13.53 -8.16 -7.29
C ALA A 68 -14.73 -7.73 -8.15
N TYR A 69 -15.86 -7.46 -7.50
CA TYR A 69 -17.06 -6.97 -8.20
C TYR A 69 -16.87 -5.61 -8.85
N LEU A 70 -16.29 -4.64 -8.12
CA LEU A 70 -16.03 -3.29 -8.63
C LEU A 70 -15.10 -3.32 -9.85
N ARG A 71 -14.08 -4.18 -9.82
CA ARG A 71 -13.14 -4.35 -10.94
C ARG A 71 -13.83 -4.96 -12.17
N GLU A 72 -14.59 -6.03 -11.98
CA GLU A 72 -15.16 -6.81 -13.08
C GLU A 72 -16.36 -6.13 -13.73
N TYR A 73 -17.24 -5.55 -12.92
CA TYR A 73 -18.53 -5.06 -13.41
C TYR A 73 -18.66 -3.54 -13.45
N CYS A 74 -17.92 -2.82 -12.61
CA CYS A 74 -18.06 -1.37 -12.49
C CYS A 74 -16.84 -0.60 -13.03
N GLN A 75 -15.67 -1.26 -13.12
CA GLN A 75 -14.38 -0.65 -13.50
C GLN A 75 -14.01 0.55 -12.61
N ILE A 76 -14.40 0.49 -11.34
CA ILE A 76 -14.11 1.52 -10.35
C ILE A 76 -12.77 1.17 -9.68
N PRO A 77 -11.77 2.08 -9.71
CA PRO A 77 -10.53 1.88 -8.98
C PRO A 77 -10.79 1.89 -7.47
N PHE A 78 -9.98 1.13 -6.73
CA PHE A 78 -10.16 0.99 -5.30
C PHE A 78 -8.84 0.92 -4.54
N MET A 79 -8.92 1.26 -3.26
CA MET A 79 -7.86 1.16 -2.26
C MET A 79 -8.38 0.35 -1.08
N PHE A 80 -7.51 -0.40 -0.41
CA PHE A 80 -7.90 -1.14 0.78
C PHE A 80 -7.52 -0.42 2.06
N LEU A 81 -8.36 -0.59 3.07
CA LEU A 81 -8.12 -0.24 4.45
C LEU A 81 -7.90 -1.54 5.22
N SER A 82 -6.82 -1.69 5.98
CA SER A 82 -6.48 -2.94 6.65
C SER A 82 -5.95 -2.71 8.06
N ALA A 83 -6.41 -3.50 9.00
CA ALA A 83 -5.83 -3.54 10.35
C ALA A 83 -4.47 -4.28 10.39
N PHE A 84 -4.12 -5.02 9.33
CA PHE A 84 -2.93 -5.85 9.28
C PHE A 84 -2.20 -5.68 7.95
N ALA A 85 -0.87 -5.69 8.01
CA ALA A 85 0.03 -5.66 6.86
C ALA A 85 0.79 -6.99 6.75
N ASP A 86 0.05 -8.12 6.80
CA ASP A 86 0.65 -9.44 6.58
C ASP A 86 0.89 -9.70 5.08
N GLU A 87 1.86 -10.56 4.81
CA GLU A 87 2.32 -10.82 3.43
C GLU A 87 1.23 -11.46 2.55
N ALA A 88 0.34 -12.26 3.13
CA ALA A 88 -0.76 -12.90 2.41
C ALA A 88 -1.79 -11.86 1.95
N THR A 89 -2.15 -10.93 2.84
CA THR A 89 -3.04 -9.80 2.54
C THR A 89 -2.45 -8.92 1.44
N ILE A 90 -1.16 -8.58 1.53
CA ILE A 90 -0.48 -7.75 0.51
C ILE A 90 -0.49 -8.43 -0.86
N LYS A 91 -0.23 -9.73 -0.94
CA LYS A 91 -0.29 -10.49 -2.19
C LYS A 91 -1.69 -10.46 -2.81
N GLN A 92 -2.72 -10.62 -1.99
CA GLN A 92 -4.12 -10.61 -2.46
C GLN A 92 -4.54 -9.22 -2.94
N VAL A 93 -4.16 -8.15 -2.22
CA VAL A 93 -4.37 -6.76 -2.61
C VAL A 93 -3.76 -6.46 -3.98
N LYS A 94 -2.52 -6.89 -4.21
CA LYS A 94 -1.83 -6.73 -5.50
C LYS A 94 -2.50 -7.53 -6.62
N ALA A 95 -2.89 -8.77 -6.36
CA ALA A 95 -3.56 -9.64 -7.35
C ALA A 95 -4.91 -9.06 -7.82
N LEU A 96 -5.62 -8.35 -6.95
CA LEU A 96 -6.86 -7.66 -7.28
C LEU A 96 -6.66 -6.34 -8.04
N GLY A 97 -5.43 -5.83 -8.13
CA GLY A 97 -5.13 -4.59 -8.83
C GLY A 97 -5.55 -3.34 -8.06
N ALA A 98 -5.52 -3.36 -6.74
CA ALA A 98 -5.75 -2.17 -5.91
C ALA A 98 -4.69 -1.10 -6.20
N LEU A 99 -5.09 0.17 -6.19
CA LEU A 99 -4.16 1.29 -6.38
C LEU A 99 -3.15 1.37 -5.24
N THR A 100 -3.60 1.16 -4.02
CA THR A 100 -2.77 1.10 -2.81
C THR A 100 -3.55 0.45 -1.67
N TYR A 101 -2.91 0.28 -0.52
CA TYR A 101 -3.58 -0.06 0.73
C TYR A 101 -3.08 0.84 1.86
N LEU A 102 -3.95 1.11 2.83
CA LEU A 102 -3.67 1.94 3.99
C LEU A 102 -3.86 1.09 5.26
N VAL A 103 -2.96 1.24 6.21
CA VAL A 103 -2.99 0.45 7.46
C VAL A 103 -3.68 1.26 8.55
N LYS A 104 -4.68 0.65 9.21
CA LYS A 104 -5.33 1.22 10.40
C LYS A 104 -4.34 1.24 11.59
N PRO A 105 -4.31 2.26 12.46
CA PRO A 105 -5.27 3.36 12.58
C PRO A 105 -5.12 4.40 11.48
N LEU A 106 -6.25 4.86 10.94
CA LEU A 106 -6.31 5.76 9.79
C LEU A 106 -6.25 7.22 10.24
N ASP A 107 -5.29 7.96 9.68
CA ASP A 107 -5.20 9.41 9.84
C ASP A 107 -5.68 10.08 8.54
N ILE A 108 -6.60 11.04 8.66
CA ILE A 108 -7.09 11.83 7.52
C ILE A 108 -5.94 12.52 6.79
N GLN A 109 -4.88 12.93 7.50
CA GLN A 109 -3.69 13.52 6.91
C GLN A 109 -2.91 12.56 5.99
N GLN A 110 -3.08 11.25 6.15
CA GLN A 110 -2.50 10.23 5.28
C GLN A 110 -3.46 9.83 4.16
N ILE A 111 -4.75 9.79 4.45
CA ILE A 111 -5.78 9.32 3.51
C ILE A 111 -6.00 10.35 2.41
N VAL A 112 -6.15 11.62 2.73
CA VAL A 112 -6.42 12.68 1.75
C VAL A 112 -5.33 12.74 0.67
N PRO A 113 -4.02 12.78 0.98
CA PRO A 113 -2.98 12.74 -0.05
C PRO A 113 -2.98 11.45 -0.89
N ALA A 114 -3.28 10.29 -0.28
CA ALA A 114 -3.37 9.03 -1.02
C ALA A 114 -4.55 9.03 -2.00
N VAL A 115 -5.68 9.57 -1.58
CA VAL A 115 -6.86 9.76 -2.44
C VAL A 115 -6.55 10.76 -3.57
N GLU A 116 -5.93 11.90 -3.26
CA GLU A 116 -5.53 12.88 -4.27
C GLU A 116 -4.57 12.28 -5.31
N ALA A 117 -3.60 11.48 -4.88
CA ALA A 117 -2.70 10.76 -5.78
C ALA A 117 -3.45 9.76 -6.67
N ALA A 118 -4.44 9.03 -6.13
CA ALA A 118 -5.28 8.12 -6.90
C ALA A 118 -6.11 8.86 -7.97
N PHE A 119 -6.62 10.04 -7.63
CA PHE A 119 -7.35 10.86 -8.60
C PHE A 119 -6.44 11.48 -9.66
N ALA A 120 -5.20 11.84 -9.33
CA ALA A 120 -4.21 12.40 -10.25
C ALA A 120 -3.68 11.37 -11.26
N ASN A 121 -3.58 10.10 -10.88
CA ASN A 121 -3.02 9.03 -11.69
C ASN A 121 -4.06 8.30 -12.58
N ARG A 122 -5.21 8.91 -12.85
CA ARG A 122 -6.21 8.32 -13.75
C ARG A 122 -5.73 8.34 -15.19
N PRO A 123 -5.94 7.26 -15.96
CA PRO A 123 -5.46 7.16 -17.35
C PRO A 123 -6.12 8.12 -18.35
N ASN A 124 -6.99 9.03 -17.91
CA ASN A 124 -7.77 9.88 -18.83
C ASN A 124 -7.68 11.40 -18.56
N GLN A 125 -6.65 11.88 -17.85
CA GLN A 125 -6.34 13.31 -17.79
C GLN A 125 -4.87 13.55 -18.11
N GLN A 126 -4.60 14.11 -19.29
CA GLN A 126 -3.29 14.60 -19.73
C GLN A 126 -2.80 15.76 -18.85
N PRO A 127 -1.48 15.99 -18.77
CA PRO A 127 -0.79 16.54 -17.61
C PRO A 127 -0.81 18.07 -17.59
N ALA A 128 -1.16 18.65 -16.44
CA ALA A 128 -0.71 19.98 -16.11
C ALA A 128 0.14 19.91 -14.82
N ASN A 129 1.45 20.09 -15.02
CA ASN A 129 2.48 20.42 -14.05
C ASN A 129 2.95 19.33 -13.06
N ALA A 130 4.01 18.67 -13.50
CA ALA A 130 5.03 18.07 -12.66
C ALA A 130 5.61 19.10 -11.66
N SER A 131 5.24 19.03 -10.39
CA SER A 131 6.05 19.56 -9.29
C SER A 131 5.56 19.16 -7.90
N LEU A 132 5.29 17.90 -7.63
CA LEU A 132 5.19 17.33 -6.28
C LEU A 132 5.58 15.84 -6.24
N ALA A 133 6.41 15.41 -7.19
CA ALA A 133 6.94 14.04 -7.28
C ALA A 133 8.09 13.76 -6.30
N SER A 134 8.20 14.52 -5.20
CA SER A 134 9.33 14.37 -4.26
C SER A 134 8.95 13.86 -2.86
N ALA A 135 7.71 13.46 -2.61
CA ALA A 135 7.32 12.99 -1.28
C ALA A 135 6.73 11.58 -1.21
N LEU A 136 6.38 10.98 -2.35
CA LEU A 136 5.99 9.57 -2.45
C LEU A 136 6.63 9.01 -3.71
N ALA A 137 7.89 8.65 -3.62
CA ALA A 137 8.50 7.78 -4.61
C ALA A 137 7.60 6.54 -4.74
N PRO A 138 7.21 6.14 -5.96
CA PRO A 138 6.64 4.82 -6.15
C PRO A 138 7.64 3.87 -5.51
N VAL A 139 7.17 3.02 -4.59
CA VAL A 139 7.93 1.84 -4.25
C VAL A 139 7.99 1.10 -5.58
N ALA A 140 9.10 1.30 -6.30
CA ALA A 140 9.43 0.48 -7.45
C ALA A 140 9.14 -0.96 -7.00
N GLU A 141 8.55 -1.75 -7.88
CA GLU A 141 8.47 -3.19 -7.71
C GLU A 141 9.89 -3.70 -7.46
N LEU A 142 10.30 -3.64 -6.23
CA LEU A 142 11.50 -4.33 -5.78
C LEU A 142 11.05 -5.78 -5.70
N ASP A 143 11.34 -6.52 -6.76
CA ASP A 143 11.40 -7.96 -6.68
C ASP A 143 12.15 -8.28 -5.38
N PRO A 144 11.54 -9.01 -4.42
CA PRO A 144 12.20 -9.32 -3.15
C PRO A 144 13.58 -9.97 -3.32
N LEU A 145 13.85 -10.54 -4.50
CA LEU A 145 15.14 -11.11 -4.88
C LEU A 145 16.14 -10.07 -5.43
N THR A 146 15.69 -8.86 -5.74
CA THR A 146 16.55 -7.78 -6.24
C THR A 146 16.78 -6.66 -5.23
N ASP A 147 16.05 -6.67 -4.08
CA ASP A 147 16.31 -5.72 -3.00
C ASP A 147 17.53 -6.14 -2.19
N THR A 148 18.68 -5.69 -2.64
CA THR A 148 20.00 -5.92 -2.03
C THR A 148 20.02 -5.63 -0.53
N ILE A 149 19.30 -4.60 -0.08
CA ILE A 149 19.27 -4.22 1.34
C ILE A 149 18.42 -5.20 2.14
N ALA A 150 17.25 -5.60 1.62
CA ALA A 150 16.39 -6.57 2.30
C ALA A 150 17.06 -7.94 2.41
N LEU A 151 17.73 -8.40 1.35
CA LEU A 151 18.50 -9.64 1.36
C LEU A 151 19.67 -9.59 2.36
N ALA A 152 20.43 -8.50 2.36
CA ALA A 152 21.53 -8.31 3.29
C ALA A 152 21.07 -8.26 4.76
N VAL A 153 19.93 -7.60 5.04
CA VAL A 153 19.30 -7.61 6.37
C VAL A 153 18.94 -9.03 6.77
N GLY A 154 18.34 -9.84 5.88
CA GLY A 154 18.02 -11.25 6.13
C GLY A 154 19.25 -12.09 6.49
N ILE A 155 20.36 -11.92 5.77
CA ILE A 155 21.63 -12.60 6.06
C ILE A 155 22.15 -12.22 7.45
N VAL A 156 22.14 -10.92 7.79
CA VAL A 156 22.61 -10.43 9.10
C VAL A 156 21.71 -10.89 10.23
N MET A 157 20.38 -10.90 10.03
CA MET A 157 19.43 -11.46 11.00
C MET A 157 19.75 -12.92 11.33
N HIS A 158 19.94 -13.74 10.30
CA HIS A 158 20.22 -15.16 10.46
C HIS A 158 21.58 -15.39 11.14
N ARG A 159 22.63 -14.71 10.67
CA ARG A 159 24.01 -14.93 11.12
C ARG A 159 24.24 -14.50 12.57
N TYR A 160 23.55 -13.46 13.04
CA TYR A 160 23.76 -12.88 14.37
C TYR A 160 22.55 -13.02 15.30
N SER A 161 21.50 -13.74 14.88
CA SER A 161 20.25 -13.92 15.63
C SER A 161 19.62 -12.59 16.08
N LEU A 162 19.65 -11.61 15.18
CA LEU A 162 19.14 -10.26 15.42
C LEU A 162 17.73 -10.10 14.87
N ASN A 163 16.94 -9.17 15.45
CA ASN A 163 15.71 -8.74 14.82
C ASN A 163 16.00 -7.80 13.63
N ARG A 164 14.98 -7.56 12.79
CA ARG A 164 15.11 -6.76 11.55
C ARG A 164 15.71 -5.36 11.79
N ARG A 165 15.27 -4.69 12.85
CA ARG A 165 15.74 -3.34 13.18
C ARG A 165 17.22 -3.35 13.58
N GLN A 166 17.61 -4.26 14.45
CA GLN A 166 18.99 -4.42 14.90
C GLN A 166 19.94 -4.80 13.74
N ALA A 167 19.48 -5.66 12.83
CA ALA A 167 20.25 -6.05 11.66
C ALA A 167 20.48 -4.85 10.71
N LEU A 168 19.46 -4.03 10.48
CA LEU A 168 19.58 -2.83 9.66
C LEU A 168 20.52 -1.79 10.30
N GLU A 169 20.37 -1.53 11.61
CA GLU A 169 21.25 -0.62 12.35
C GLU A 169 22.70 -1.07 12.28
N ARG A 170 22.97 -2.37 12.40
CA ARG A 170 24.31 -2.95 12.27
C ARG A 170 24.89 -2.75 10.88
N LEU A 171 24.11 -3.00 9.84
CA LEU A 171 24.52 -2.74 8.44
C LEU A 171 24.85 -1.27 8.19
N GLN A 172 24.02 -0.36 8.71
CA GLN A 172 24.26 1.07 8.59
C GLN A 172 25.53 1.53 9.32
N GLN A 173 25.77 1.03 10.52
CA GLN A 173 26.98 1.33 11.28
C GLN A 173 28.24 0.84 10.55
N GLN A 174 28.21 -0.39 10.02
CA GLN A 174 29.33 -0.96 9.30
C GLN A 174 29.61 -0.23 7.98
N ALA A 175 28.58 0.08 7.21
CA ALA A 175 28.71 0.88 6.00
C ALA A 175 29.35 2.25 6.28
N LYS A 176 28.94 2.91 7.38
CA LYS A 176 29.51 4.18 7.82
C LYS A 176 30.97 4.06 8.21
N GLN A 177 31.36 2.98 8.90
CA GLN A 177 32.76 2.72 9.28
C GLN A 177 33.66 2.45 8.08
N GLU A 178 33.13 1.77 7.07
CA GLU A 178 33.87 1.43 5.82
C GLU A 178 33.81 2.55 4.76
N GLY A 179 33.09 3.66 5.02
CA GLY A 179 32.90 4.75 4.06
C GLY A 179 32.15 4.32 2.79
N SER A 180 31.34 3.26 2.88
CA SER A 180 30.58 2.69 1.78
C SER A 180 29.06 2.90 1.95
N SER A 181 28.28 2.72 0.88
CA SER A 181 26.82 2.73 1.01
C SER A 181 26.31 1.41 1.58
N VAL A 182 25.13 1.44 2.24
CA VAL A 182 24.48 0.22 2.76
C VAL A 182 24.19 -0.78 1.64
N ALA A 183 23.84 -0.29 0.44
CA ALA A 183 23.60 -1.13 -0.74
C ALA A 183 24.90 -1.83 -1.21
N ALA A 184 26.02 -1.11 -1.31
CA ALA A 184 27.30 -1.70 -1.71
C ALA A 184 27.82 -2.74 -0.69
N LEU A 185 27.61 -2.48 0.61
CA LEU A 185 27.91 -3.46 1.64
C LEU A 185 26.97 -4.67 1.55
N GLY A 186 25.70 -4.45 1.23
CA GLY A 186 24.71 -5.51 1.01
C GLY A 186 25.09 -6.44 -0.14
N GLU A 187 25.47 -5.91 -1.29
CA GLU A 187 25.95 -6.70 -2.44
C GLU A 187 27.15 -7.58 -2.08
N ARG A 188 28.11 -7.03 -1.36
CA ARG A 188 29.27 -7.80 -0.90
C ARG A 188 28.90 -8.95 0.02
N LEU A 189 27.92 -8.75 0.91
CA LEU A 189 27.43 -9.80 1.81
C LEU A 189 26.68 -10.89 1.06
N ILE A 190 25.85 -10.54 0.09
CA ILE A 190 25.12 -11.50 -0.75
C ILE A 190 26.10 -12.33 -1.56
N ASN A 191 27.03 -11.71 -2.28
CA ASN A 191 28.04 -12.40 -3.08
C ASN A 191 28.90 -13.35 -2.19
N ALA A 192 29.28 -12.92 -1.00
CA ALA A 192 30.03 -13.78 -0.08
C ALA A 192 29.23 -14.99 0.38
N GLN A 193 27.93 -14.83 0.60
CA GLN A 193 27.03 -15.92 0.99
C GLN A 193 26.81 -16.92 -0.16
N GLU A 194 26.65 -16.43 -1.40
CA GLU A 194 26.52 -17.27 -2.59
C GLU A 194 27.77 -18.11 -2.87
N VAL A 195 28.95 -17.52 -2.71
CA VAL A 195 30.23 -18.25 -2.83
C VAL A 195 30.32 -19.36 -1.79
N LEU A 196 29.94 -19.10 -0.54
CA LEU A 196 29.96 -20.10 0.53
C LEU A 196 28.91 -21.20 0.29
N ALA A 197 27.72 -20.86 -0.25
CA ALA A 197 26.69 -21.84 -0.60
C ALA A 197 27.12 -22.72 -1.79
N GLY A 198 27.82 -22.16 -2.77
CA GLY A 198 28.38 -22.91 -3.90
C GLY A 198 29.51 -23.89 -3.53
N LEU A 199 30.25 -23.63 -2.46
CA LEU A 199 31.29 -24.53 -1.94
C LEU A 199 30.74 -25.69 -1.11
N GLY A 200 29.49 -25.61 -0.64
CA GLY A 200 28.81 -26.66 0.14
C GLY A 200 28.15 -27.76 -0.71
N SER A 201 28.25 -27.70 -2.02
CA SER A 201 27.63 -28.67 -2.96
C SER A 201 28.64 -29.57 -3.67
N ILE A 202 29.82 -29.79 -3.06
CA ILE A 202 30.85 -30.76 -3.53
C ILE A 202 30.90 -31.93 -2.57
#